data_1738c013a52022b0be57629c968bf725
#
_entry.id   1738c013a52022b0be57629c968bf725
#
_cell.length_a   1.000
_cell.length_b   1.000
_cell.length_c   1.000
_cell.angle_alpha   90.00
_cell.angle_beta   90.00
_cell.angle_gamma   90.00
#
_symmetry.space_group_name_H-M   'P 1'
#
loop_
_entity.id
_entity.type
_entity.pdbx_description
1 polymer ?
#
loop_
_entity_poly.entity_id
_entity_poly.type
_entity_poly.pdbx_seq_one_letter_code
_entity_poly.pdbx_strand_id
1 'polypeptide(L)'
;VVSNHSDKVYKLTVEQIAYPISFRTHIRTINNNIPTQLTMEPGSQTVLFVYGYVDPDIMQEQDPKKIPVSDRLYMKMELYTDEEIAVRKKLEKERAARKNLDNNTNYDYYQAPL
;
A
#
# COMPACT_ATOMS: atom_id res chain seq x y z
N VAL A 1 -17.96 1.27 3.50
CA VAL A 1 -18.97 0.59 2.68
C VAL A 1 -18.53 0.61 1.22
N VAL A 2 -18.49 -0.54 0.60
CA VAL A 2 -18.18 -0.70 -0.82
C VAL A 2 -19.43 -1.15 -1.53
N SER A 3 -19.80 -0.46 -2.61
CA SER A 3 -21.01 -0.75 -3.37
C SER A 3 -20.67 -0.89 -4.85
N ASN A 4 -21.31 -1.87 -5.50
CA ASN A 4 -21.19 -2.04 -6.95
C ASN A 4 -22.51 -1.62 -7.60
N HIS A 5 -22.53 -0.44 -8.21
CA HIS A 5 -23.70 0.11 -8.91
C HIS A 5 -23.73 -0.23 -10.40
N SER A 6 -22.75 -1.01 -10.87
CA SER A 6 -22.69 -1.43 -12.26
C SER A 6 -23.48 -2.73 -12.51
N ASP A 7 -23.54 -3.13 -13.76
CA ASP A 7 -24.14 -4.39 -14.19
C ASP A 7 -23.10 -5.51 -14.34
N LYS A 8 -21.85 -5.26 -13.91
CA LYS A 8 -20.74 -6.20 -14.04
C LYS A 8 -20.27 -6.69 -12.69
N VAL A 9 -19.71 -7.89 -12.67
CA VAL A 9 -18.99 -8.42 -11.50
C VAL A 9 -17.59 -7.84 -11.51
N TYR A 10 -17.17 -7.31 -10.37
CA TYR A 10 -15.80 -6.82 -10.17
C TYR A 10 -15.05 -7.70 -9.18
N LYS A 11 -13.84 -8.06 -9.56
CA LYS A 11 -12.85 -8.65 -8.65
C LYS A 11 -11.85 -7.56 -8.29
N LEU A 12 -11.76 -7.26 -7.00
CA LEU A 12 -10.97 -6.13 -6.50
C LEU A 12 -9.87 -6.65 -5.58
N THR A 13 -8.68 -6.12 -5.73
CA THR A 13 -7.60 -6.28 -4.77
C THR A 13 -7.71 -5.17 -3.75
N VAL A 14 -7.69 -5.53 -2.46
CA VAL A 14 -7.82 -4.59 -1.36
C VAL A 14 -6.44 -4.33 -0.76
N GLU A 15 -6.07 -3.07 -0.67
CA GLU A 15 -4.81 -2.64 -0.07
C GLU A 15 -5.07 -1.66 1.06
N GLN A 16 -4.47 -1.90 2.23
CA GLN A 16 -4.53 -1.01 3.37
C GLN A 16 -3.19 -0.32 3.54
N ILE A 17 -3.23 0.99 3.70
CA ILE A 17 -2.02 1.78 3.87
C ILE A 17 -2.22 2.72 5.06
N ALA A 18 -1.24 2.74 5.97
CA ALA A 18 -1.21 3.68 7.08
C ALA A 18 -0.22 4.80 6.78
N TYR A 19 -0.60 6.02 7.08
CA TYR A 19 0.24 7.21 6.93
C TYR A 19 0.26 8.00 8.24
N PRO A 20 1.41 8.56 8.64
CA PRO A 20 2.73 8.38 8.02
C PRO A 20 3.26 6.95 8.14
N ILE A 21 4.18 6.59 7.27
CA ILE A 21 4.76 5.22 7.23
C ILE A 21 5.36 4.82 8.57
N SER A 22 5.91 5.79 9.31
CA SER A 22 6.49 5.58 10.64
C SER A 22 5.52 5.00 11.66
N PHE A 23 4.21 5.18 11.47
CA PHE A 23 3.21 4.56 12.35
C PHE A 23 3.06 3.06 12.13
N ARG A 24 3.45 2.52 10.97
CA ARG A 24 3.20 1.12 10.63
C ARG A 24 3.79 0.14 11.61
N THR A 25 4.96 0.45 12.17
CA THR A 25 5.62 -0.41 13.14
C THR A 25 4.93 -0.41 14.51
N HIS A 26 4.09 0.57 14.77
CA HIS A 26 3.42 0.77 16.06
C HIS A 26 1.91 0.50 16.00
N ILE A 27 1.40 0.09 14.85
CA ILE A 27 -0.02 -0.26 14.70
C ILE A 27 -0.22 -1.74 14.97
N ARG A 28 -1.18 -2.04 15.83
CA ARG A 28 -1.60 -3.41 16.16
C ARG A 28 -3.04 -3.59 15.73
N THR A 29 -3.27 -4.58 14.89
CA THR A 29 -4.63 -4.93 14.44
C THR A 29 -5.20 -5.99 15.36
N ILE A 30 -6.37 -5.73 15.92
CA ILE A 30 -7.11 -6.65 16.79
C ILE A 30 -7.99 -7.57 15.93
N ASN A 31 -8.74 -6.97 15.02
CA ASN A 31 -9.69 -7.70 14.18
C ASN A 31 -9.97 -6.92 12.90
N ASN A 32 -10.21 -7.66 11.82
CA ASN A 32 -10.65 -7.08 10.55
C ASN A 32 -11.39 -8.14 9.74
N ASN A 33 -12.21 -7.69 8.79
CA ASN A 33 -12.87 -8.55 7.82
C ASN A 33 -12.37 -8.30 6.40
N ILE A 34 -11.18 -7.74 6.25
CA ILE A 34 -10.68 -7.30 4.96
C ILE A 34 -10.04 -8.47 4.23
N PRO A 35 -10.64 -8.92 3.10
CA PRO A 35 -10.06 -9.99 2.28
C PRO A 35 -8.91 -9.42 1.41
N THR A 36 -8.04 -10.29 0.95
CA THR A 36 -7.02 -9.94 -0.04
C THR A 36 -7.68 -9.60 -1.38
N GLN A 37 -8.71 -10.38 -1.73
CA GLN A 37 -9.53 -10.14 -2.93
C GLN A 37 -10.99 -10.06 -2.53
N LEU A 38 -11.70 -9.09 -3.10
CA LEU A 38 -13.11 -8.86 -2.90
C LEU A 38 -13.84 -9.03 -4.22
N THR A 39 -14.83 -9.92 -4.27
CA THR A 39 -15.70 -10.08 -5.43
C THR A 39 -17.01 -9.35 -5.17
N MET A 40 -17.32 -8.38 -6.03
CA MET A 40 -18.53 -7.56 -5.93
C MET A 40 -19.50 -7.91 -7.06
N GLU A 41 -20.60 -8.52 -6.70
CA GLU A 41 -21.69 -8.80 -7.64
C GLU A 41 -22.43 -7.49 -7.99
N PRO A 42 -23.12 -7.45 -9.15
CA PRO A 42 -23.94 -6.28 -9.48
C PRO A 42 -24.97 -5.98 -8.41
N GLY A 43 -25.04 -4.70 -8.02
CA GLY A 43 -25.98 -4.24 -7.01
C GLY A 43 -25.65 -4.65 -5.57
N SER A 44 -24.51 -5.31 -5.33
CA SER A 44 -24.10 -5.74 -4.01
C SER A 44 -23.45 -4.63 -3.21
N GLN A 45 -23.45 -4.80 -1.90
CA GLN A 45 -22.85 -3.88 -0.96
C GLN A 45 -22.14 -4.66 0.14
N THR A 46 -20.95 -4.24 0.50
CA THR A 46 -20.13 -4.90 1.53
C THR A 46 -19.57 -3.85 2.48
N VAL A 47 -19.57 -4.17 3.77
CA VAL A 47 -18.94 -3.34 4.80
C VAL A 47 -17.58 -3.95 5.15
N LEU A 48 -16.52 -3.18 4.97
CA LEU A 48 -15.18 -3.54 5.40
C LEU A 48 -14.82 -2.76 6.65
N PHE A 49 -14.21 -3.45 7.60
CA PHE A 49 -13.80 -2.81 8.85
C PHE A 49 -12.44 -3.32 9.33
N VAL A 50 -11.77 -2.48 10.11
CA VAL A 50 -10.56 -2.85 10.82
C VAL A 50 -10.59 -2.21 12.20
N TYR A 51 -10.24 -2.99 13.23
CA TYR A 51 -10.05 -2.53 14.60
C TYR A 51 -8.61 -2.70 14.98
N GLY A 52 -8.04 -1.63 15.53
CA GLY A 52 -6.66 -1.67 15.96
C GLY A 52 -6.36 -0.55 16.94
N TYR A 53 -5.11 -0.47 17.34
CA TYR A 53 -4.62 0.58 18.22
C TYR A 53 -3.16 0.89 17.88
N VAL A 54 -2.72 2.07 18.30
CA VAL A 54 -1.31 2.43 18.25
C VAL A 54 -0.65 1.94 19.52
N ASP A 55 0.38 1.11 19.39
CA ASP A 55 1.09 0.55 20.53
C ASP A 55 1.78 1.67 21.32
N PRO A 56 1.64 1.70 22.66
CA PRO A 56 2.32 2.68 23.49
C PRO A 56 3.84 2.69 23.37
N ASP A 57 4.46 1.66 22.80
CA ASP A 57 5.89 1.61 22.55
C ASP A 57 6.38 2.75 21.64
N ILE A 58 5.49 3.38 20.89
CA ILE A 58 5.80 4.55 20.09
C ILE A 58 6.40 5.69 20.93
N MET A 59 6.02 5.76 22.20
CA MET A 59 6.53 6.77 23.14
C MET A 59 7.98 6.51 23.55
N GLN A 60 8.48 5.30 23.31
CA GLN A 60 9.83 4.87 23.67
C GLN A 60 10.74 4.76 22.43
N GLU A 61 10.22 5.03 21.26
CA GLU A 61 11.00 4.93 20.03
C GLU A 61 12.11 5.95 20.00
N GLN A 62 13.34 5.49 19.78
CA GLN A 62 14.54 6.33 19.74
C GLN A 62 15.07 6.53 18.32
N ASP A 63 14.64 5.71 17.36
CA ASP A 63 15.05 5.88 15.97
C ASP A 63 14.27 7.04 15.32
N PRO A 64 14.94 8.12 14.91
CA PRO A 64 14.25 9.28 14.31
C PRO A 64 13.42 8.92 13.06
N LYS A 65 13.80 7.87 12.35
CA LYS A 65 13.08 7.41 11.16
C LYS A 65 11.75 6.75 11.49
N LYS A 66 11.62 6.25 12.72
CA LYS A 66 10.41 5.56 13.19
C LYS A 66 9.52 6.46 14.05
N ILE A 67 9.98 7.67 14.35
CA ILE A 67 9.19 8.65 15.08
C ILE A 67 8.30 9.39 14.10
N PRO A 68 6.97 9.34 14.29
CA PRO A 68 6.06 10.08 13.42
C PRO A 68 6.28 11.58 13.54
N VAL A 69 6.35 12.28 12.41
CA VAL A 69 6.47 13.74 12.38
C VAL A 69 5.12 14.44 12.49
N SER A 70 4.04 13.68 12.48
CA SER A 70 2.66 14.17 12.57
C SER A 70 1.96 13.53 13.75
N ASP A 71 1.09 14.27 14.41
CA ASP A 71 0.20 13.78 15.46
C ASP A 71 -1.07 13.13 14.90
N ARG A 72 -1.19 13.06 13.58
CA ARG A 72 -2.35 12.49 12.91
C ARG A 72 -1.99 11.20 12.20
N LEU A 73 -2.81 10.18 12.41
CA LEU A 73 -2.74 8.90 11.74
C LEU A 73 -3.86 8.82 10.70
N TYR A 74 -3.49 8.47 9.48
CA TYR A 74 -4.46 8.20 8.42
C TYR A 74 -4.37 6.74 8.00
N MET A 75 -5.52 6.10 7.95
CA MET A 75 -5.67 4.77 7.38
C MET A 75 -6.38 4.90 6.05
N LYS A 76 -5.75 4.43 4.99
CA LYS A 76 -6.31 4.46 3.64
C LYS A 76 -6.54 3.04 3.14
N MET A 77 -7.70 2.81 2.57
CA MET A 77 -8.03 1.56 1.92
C MET A 77 -8.24 1.84 0.44
N GLU A 78 -7.48 1.17 -0.40
CA GLU A 78 -7.58 1.30 -1.85
C GLU A 78 -8.06 0.00 -2.46
N LEU A 79 -8.90 0.12 -3.49
CA LEU A 79 -9.47 -1.00 -4.22
C LEU A 79 -9.01 -0.92 -5.66
N TYR A 80 -8.45 -2.01 -6.16
CA TYR A 80 -7.92 -2.08 -7.52
C TYR A 80 -8.58 -3.22 -8.27
N THR A 81 -8.97 -2.97 -9.51
CA THR A 81 -9.39 -4.03 -10.43
C THR A 81 -8.17 -4.83 -10.88
N ASP A 82 -8.41 -6.04 -11.42
CA ASP A 82 -7.34 -6.85 -11.98
C ASP A 82 -6.61 -6.14 -13.11
N GLU A 83 -7.32 -5.35 -13.91
CA GLU A 83 -6.75 -4.55 -15.00
C GLU A 83 -5.82 -3.46 -14.45
N GLU A 84 -6.24 -2.76 -13.40
CA GLU A 84 -5.44 -1.73 -12.74
C GLU A 84 -4.17 -2.33 -12.11
N ILE A 85 -4.29 -3.51 -11.51
CA ILE A 85 -3.14 -4.23 -10.93
C ILE A 85 -2.16 -4.63 -12.03
N ALA A 86 -2.65 -5.11 -13.18
CA ALA A 86 -1.80 -5.48 -14.30
C ALA A 86 -1.02 -4.28 -14.85
N VAL A 87 -1.68 -3.13 -14.99
CA VAL A 87 -1.04 -1.88 -15.42
C VAL A 87 0.02 -1.44 -14.41
N ARG A 88 -0.30 -1.50 -13.12
CA ARG A 88 0.62 -1.14 -12.04
C ARG A 88 1.87 -2.02 -12.04
N LYS A 89 1.72 -3.34 -12.17
CA LYS A 89 2.83 -4.27 -12.26
C LYS A 89 3.71 -4.01 -13.47
N LYS A 90 3.11 -3.70 -14.60
CA LYS A 90 3.83 -3.33 -15.82
C LYS A 90 4.66 -2.08 -15.63
N LEU A 91 4.09 -1.04 -15.02
CA LEU A 91 4.79 0.22 -14.73
C LEU A 91 5.94 0.01 -13.74
N GLU A 92 5.73 -0.78 -12.70
CA GLU A 92 6.78 -1.11 -11.74
C GLU A 92 7.94 -1.84 -12.40
N LYS A 93 7.62 -2.77 -13.30
CA LYS A 93 8.61 -3.53 -14.06
C LYS A 93 9.43 -2.63 -14.99
N GLU A 94 8.78 -1.70 -15.67
CA GLU A 94 9.42 -0.71 -16.52
C GLU A 94 10.32 0.23 -15.72
N ARG A 95 9.86 0.69 -14.56
CA ARG A 95 10.65 1.53 -13.65
C ARG A 95 11.87 0.79 -13.13
N ALA A 96 11.74 -0.46 -12.75
CA ALA A 96 12.86 -1.29 -12.31
C ALA A 96 13.89 -1.50 -13.43
N ALA A 97 13.43 -1.75 -14.65
CA ALA A 97 14.29 -1.89 -15.81
C ALA A 97 15.05 -0.58 -16.10
N ARG A 98 14.38 0.57 -16.07
CA ARG A 98 15.01 1.88 -16.24
C ARG A 98 16.03 2.16 -15.15
N LYS A 99 15.67 1.87 -13.91
CA LYS A 99 16.56 2.08 -12.76
C LYS A 99 17.83 1.23 -12.87
N ASN A 100 17.71 -0.02 -13.28
CA ASN A 100 18.84 -0.90 -13.50
C ASN A 100 19.71 -0.39 -14.65
N LEU A 101 19.09 0.08 -15.73
CA LEU A 101 19.80 0.65 -16.87
C LEU A 101 20.58 1.90 -16.47
N ASP A 102 19.93 2.81 -15.73
CA ASP A 102 20.57 4.04 -15.25
C ASP A 102 21.71 3.72 -14.28
N ASN A 103 21.52 2.76 -13.38
CA ASN A 103 22.56 2.32 -12.47
C ASN A 103 23.76 1.72 -13.22
N ASN A 104 23.52 0.92 -14.24
CA ASN A 104 24.58 0.36 -15.08
C ASN A 104 25.31 1.44 -15.85
N THR A 105 24.59 2.40 -16.40
CA THR A 105 25.17 3.55 -17.09
C THR A 105 26.03 4.38 -16.16
N ASN A 106 25.54 4.66 -14.95
CA ASN A 106 26.30 5.39 -13.94
C ASN A 106 27.54 4.62 -13.50
N TYR A 107 27.44 3.34 -13.36
CA TYR A 107 28.57 2.48 -13.01
C TYR A 107 29.65 2.54 -14.08
N ASP A 108 29.28 2.40 -15.34
CA ASP A 108 30.21 2.49 -16.47
C ASP A 108 30.89 3.87 -16.53
N TYR A 109 30.09 4.91 -16.27
CA TYR A 109 30.63 6.28 -16.23
C TYR A 109 31.66 6.46 -15.14
N TYR A 110 31.41 5.95 -13.93
CA TYR A 110 32.36 6.04 -12.82
C TYR A 110 33.57 5.14 -12.98
N GLN A 111 33.46 4.05 -13.73
CA GLN A 111 34.56 3.13 -13.98
C GLN A 111 35.44 3.57 -15.13
N ALA A 112 34.92 4.29 -16.11
CA ALA A 112 35.67 4.74 -17.27
C ALA A 112 36.91 5.57 -16.92
N PRO A 113 36.86 6.51 -15.93
CA PRO A 113 38.03 7.27 -15.54
C PRO A 113 38.99 6.52 -14.62
N LEU A 114 38.60 5.37 -14.15
CA LEU A 114 39.47 4.56 -13.31
C LEU A 114 40.43 3.68 -14.14
#